data_6d34c7db32f9c37cdcf63e447665d913
#
_entry.id   6d34c7db32f9c37cdcf63e447665d913
#
_cell.length_a   1.000
_cell.length_b   1.000
_cell.length_c   1.000
_cell.angle_alpha   90.00
_cell.angle_beta   90.00
_cell.angle_gamma   90.00
#
_symmetry.space_group_name_H-M   'P 1'
#
loop_
_entity.id
_entity.type
_entity.pdbx_description
1 polymer ?
#
loop_
_entity_poly.entity_id
_entity_poly.type
_entity_poly.pdbx_seq_one_letter_code
_entity_poly.pdbx_strand_id
1 'polypeptide(L)'
;MPEHKVSSIFSWWNTSLDPIRGKNNTSGTAVKEMIRELCTYCDIVVLGEYTNRHGLEKEIDTLSNTDDSKKMKIIDLNYQKGNLKFKNLVIYNSLLYTFIPPKEYECSHFLEVDSGYCEGKYRVGQRVRFVSPLFKQTLEFYIVHWSMYGKQAGEDKKLSAAITLRNEIKKHKEYYQICVGDFNTEPYSRPLCHLGSSRSEEYVKQYGGFYNPFWQEMHSQGTINSLNRDGIKYFYPTFDQILINQSLLNDENIGFESGILNKDFEANDGEHWPIYIKFDITIQQGEKQNV
;
A
#
# COMPACT_ATOMS: atom_id res chain seq x y z
N MET A 1 -5.63 32.51 -13.16
CA MET A 1 -6.53 32.31 -12.02
C MET A 1 -5.67 31.85 -10.86
N PRO A 2 -5.98 32.12 -9.60
CA PRO A 2 -5.16 31.64 -8.50
C PRO A 2 -5.23 30.11 -8.46
N GLU A 3 -4.05 29.48 -8.46
CA GLU A 3 -3.91 28.04 -8.26
C GLU A 3 -3.95 27.75 -6.76
N HIS A 4 -4.68 26.70 -6.38
CA HIS A 4 -4.69 26.23 -5.01
C HIS A 4 -4.03 24.84 -4.96
N LYS A 5 -3.01 24.70 -4.12
CA LYS A 5 -2.33 23.40 -3.89
C LYS A 5 -2.91 22.71 -2.67
N VAL A 6 -3.24 21.46 -2.84
CA VAL A 6 -3.71 20.57 -1.78
C VAL A 6 -2.80 19.34 -1.76
N SER A 7 -2.42 18.90 -0.57
CA SER A 7 -1.65 17.66 -0.43
C SER A 7 -2.53 16.53 0.06
N SER A 8 -2.25 15.32 -0.42
CA SER A 8 -2.85 14.09 0.09
C SER A 8 -1.79 13.02 0.29
N ILE A 9 -1.81 12.35 1.44
CA ILE A 9 -0.78 11.43 1.89
C ILE A 9 -1.38 10.03 2.04
N PHE A 10 -0.73 9.05 1.38
CA PHE A 10 -1.06 7.63 1.48
C PHE A 10 0.10 6.89 2.15
N SER A 11 -0.21 5.97 3.04
CA SER A 11 0.81 5.18 3.72
C SER A 11 0.50 3.68 3.66
N TRP A 12 1.56 2.89 3.77
CA TRP A 12 1.53 1.46 4.00
C TRP A 12 2.37 1.12 5.22
N TRP A 13 1.86 0.19 6.03
CA TRP A 13 2.62 -0.40 7.12
C TRP A 13 2.27 -1.87 7.33
N ASN A 14 3.27 -2.75 7.23
CA ASN A 14 3.16 -4.12 7.71
C ASN A 14 3.39 -4.10 9.23
N THR A 15 2.34 -4.32 10.01
CA THR A 15 2.37 -4.21 11.47
C THR A 15 3.08 -5.37 12.16
N SER A 16 3.35 -6.47 11.44
CA SER A 16 3.89 -7.73 11.97
C SER A 16 3.11 -8.29 13.17
N LEU A 17 1.86 -7.87 13.35
CA LEU A 17 0.96 -8.36 14.40
C LEU A 17 0.22 -9.63 13.94
N ASP A 18 0.95 -10.63 13.50
CA ASP A 18 0.36 -11.96 13.33
C ASP A 18 0.15 -12.61 14.72
N PRO A 19 -1.12 -12.84 15.14
CA PRO A 19 -1.43 -13.43 16.43
C PRO A 19 -0.81 -14.82 16.62
N ILE A 20 -0.40 -15.51 15.56
CA ILE A 20 0.22 -16.83 15.60
C ILE A 20 1.64 -16.76 16.22
N ARG A 21 2.31 -15.62 16.18
CA ARG A 21 3.69 -15.48 16.70
C ARG A 21 3.80 -15.13 18.18
N GLY A 22 2.69 -15.04 18.91
CA GLY A 22 2.68 -14.88 20.37
C GLY A 22 3.36 -13.61 20.89
N LYS A 23 3.39 -12.53 20.11
CA LYS A 23 3.91 -11.24 20.57
C LYS A 23 3.00 -10.68 21.67
N ASN A 24 3.62 -10.23 22.76
CA ASN A 24 2.97 -9.77 23.99
C ASN A 24 1.97 -8.62 23.77
N ASN A 25 0.96 -8.49 24.63
CA ASN A 25 -0.06 -7.44 24.61
C ASN A 25 0.49 -5.99 24.56
N THR A 26 1.72 -5.77 25.01
CA THR A 26 2.40 -4.45 24.96
C THR A 26 2.67 -3.96 23.55
N SER A 27 3.03 -4.84 22.61
CA SER A 27 3.22 -4.46 21.21
C SER A 27 1.91 -4.01 20.53
N GLY A 28 0.77 -4.55 20.98
CA GLY A 28 -0.54 -4.15 20.45
C GLY A 28 -0.94 -2.70 20.78
N THR A 29 -0.53 -2.16 21.93
CA THR A 29 -0.80 -0.78 22.32
C THR A 29 0.07 0.19 21.51
N ALA A 30 1.38 -0.04 21.43
CA ALA A 30 2.30 0.77 20.63
C ALA A 30 1.90 0.82 19.16
N VAL A 31 1.47 -0.33 18.59
CA VAL A 31 0.97 -0.38 17.21
C VAL A 31 -0.29 0.46 17.03
N LYS A 32 -1.23 0.46 17.98
CA LYS A 32 -2.44 1.30 17.90
C LYS A 32 -2.11 2.79 17.97
N GLU A 33 -1.19 3.18 18.85
CA GLU A 33 -0.71 4.55 18.95
C GLU A 33 -0.10 5.03 17.64
N MET A 34 0.75 4.20 17.03
CA MET A 34 1.32 4.47 15.71
C MET A 34 0.26 4.57 14.61
N ILE A 35 -0.73 3.67 14.58
CA ILE A 35 -1.83 3.76 13.62
C ILE A 35 -2.59 5.08 13.81
N ARG A 36 -2.85 5.48 15.04
CA ARG A 36 -3.49 6.76 15.35
C ARG A 36 -2.67 7.93 14.82
N GLU A 37 -1.37 7.91 15.03
CA GLU A 37 -0.47 8.93 14.52
C GLU A 37 -0.45 8.97 12.99
N LEU A 38 -0.33 7.81 12.31
CA LEU A 38 -0.45 7.73 10.84
C LEU A 38 -1.77 8.34 10.35
N CYS A 39 -2.89 8.07 11.02
CA CYS A 39 -4.19 8.64 10.67
C CYS A 39 -4.28 10.16 10.89
N THR A 40 -3.43 10.74 11.75
CA THR A 40 -3.34 12.20 11.92
C THR A 40 -2.71 12.85 10.69
N TYR A 41 -1.71 12.23 10.08
CA TYR A 41 -0.99 12.80 8.94
C TYR A 41 -1.51 12.31 7.58
N CYS A 42 -1.93 11.05 7.48
CA CYS A 42 -2.30 10.42 6.23
C CYS A 42 -3.81 10.46 6.00
N ASP A 43 -4.20 10.52 4.72
CA ASP A 43 -5.61 10.45 4.31
C ASP A 43 -6.05 9.01 3.98
N ILE A 44 -5.09 8.18 3.56
CA ILE A 44 -5.29 6.74 3.38
C ILE A 44 -4.13 6.01 4.06
N VAL A 45 -4.46 5.08 4.97
CA VAL A 45 -3.51 4.21 5.67
C VAL A 45 -3.87 2.76 5.34
N VAL A 46 -2.94 2.04 4.73
CA VAL A 46 -3.09 0.62 4.42
C VAL A 46 -2.25 -0.18 5.42
N LEU A 47 -2.88 -1.08 6.14
CA LEU A 47 -2.23 -1.92 7.15
C LEU A 47 -2.14 -3.37 6.66
N GLY A 48 -0.96 -3.94 6.73
CA GLY A 48 -0.70 -5.37 6.57
C GLY A 48 -0.56 -6.08 7.90
N GLU A 49 -0.86 -7.38 7.93
CA GLU A 49 -0.78 -8.27 9.12
C GLU A 49 -1.59 -7.75 10.34
N TYR A 50 -2.69 -7.05 10.10
CA TYR A 50 -3.55 -6.51 11.14
C TYR A 50 -4.96 -7.08 11.06
N THR A 51 -5.44 -7.72 12.12
CA THR A 51 -6.74 -8.41 12.16
C THR A 51 -7.72 -7.85 13.20
N ASN A 52 -7.27 -6.99 14.12
CA ASN A 52 -8.09 -6.50 15.23
C ASN A 52 -8.87 -5.23 14.86
N ARG A 53 -9.82 -5.35 13.93
CA ARG A 53 -10.69 -4.24 13.51
C ARG A 53 -11.40 -3.56 14.68
N HIS A 54 -12.07 -4.33 15.54
CA HIS A 54 -12.90 -3.78 16.62
C HIS A 54 -12.10 -2.97 17.66
N GLY A 55 -10.85 -3.39 17.95
CA GLY A 55 -9.99 -2.61 18.83
C GLY A 55 -9.55 -1.29 18.21
N LEU A 56 -9.54 -1.19 16.88
CA LEU A 56 -9.13 -0.01 16.15
C LEU A 56 -10.29 0.98 15.91
N GLU A 57 -11.52 0.50 15.77
CA GLU A 57 -12.69 1.35 15.50
C GLU A 57 -12.86 2.45 16.57
N LYS A 58 -12.70 2.12 17.84
CA LYS A 58 -12.79 3.09 18.94
C LYS A 58 -11.73 4.17 18.87
N GLU A 59 -10.49 3.81 18.50
CA GLU A 59 -9.39 4.76 18.35
C GLU A 59 -9.65 5.71 17.18
N ILE A 60 -10.14 5.18 16.07
CA ILE A 60 -10.48 5.95 14.86
C ILE A 60 -11.67 6.89 15.10
N ASP A 61 -12.70 6.43 15.81
CA ASP A 61 -13.85 7.27 16.20
C ASP A 61 -13.40 8.44 17.09
N THR A 62 -12.46 8.19 18.00
CA THR A 62 -11.91 9.26 18.86
C THR A 62 -11.21 10.33 18.03
N LEU A 63 -10.38 9.94 17.06
CA LEU A 63 -9.71 10.87 16.15
C LEU A 63 -10.71 11.70 15.35
N SER A 64 -11.73 11.06 14.79
CA SER A 64 -12.77 11.72 14.00
C SER A 64 -13.61 12.72 14.80
N ASN A 65 -13.64 12.58 16.13
CA ASN A 65 -14.33 13.51 17.04
C ASN A 65 -13.44 14.67 17.52
N THR A 66 -12.12 14.57 17.35
CA THR A 66 -11.16 15.60 17.80
C THR A 66 -10.65 16.50 16.67
N ASP A 67 -10.83 16.09 15.42
CA ASP A 67 -10.39 16.82 14.22
C ASP A 67 -11.52 16.85 13.17
N ASP A 68 -12.18 18.01 13.05
CA ASP A 68 -13.26 18.22 12.07
C ASP A 68 -12.81 18.10 10.61
N SER A 69 -11.50 18.18 10.33
CA SER A 69 -10.95 18.03 8.99
C SER A 69 -10.80 16.56 8.56
N LYS A 70 -10.98 15.61 9.48
CA LYS A 70 -10.80 14.17 9.24
C LYS A 70 -11.97 13.34 9.76
N LYS A 71 -12.54 12.54 8.88
CA LYS A 71 -13.56 11.53 9.23
C LYS A 71 -13.09 10.17 8.73
N MET A 72 -12.30 9.50 9.58
CA MET A 72 -11.69 8.23 9.21
C MET A 72 -12.71 7.08 9.22
N LYS A 73 -12.64 6.22 8.22
CA LYS A 73 -13.43 4.98 8.12
C LYS A 73 -12.53 3.80 7.82
N ILE A 74 -12.99 2.59 8.16
CA ILE A 74 -12.24 1.35 7.98
C ILE A 74 -12.93 0.47 6.94
N ILE A 75 -12.14 -0.04 5.98
CA ILE A 75 -12.49 -1.14 5.10
C ILE A 75 -11.74 -2.38 5.59
N ASP A 76 -12.48 -3.40 5.98
CA ASP A 76 -11.91 -4.68 6.39
C ASP A 76 -11.69 -5.57 5.18
N LEU A 77 -10.44 -5.87 4.87
CA LEU A 77 -10.02 -6.74 3.79
C LEU A 77 -9.54 -8.11 4.31
N ASN A 78 -9.74 -8.39 5.60
CA ASN A 78 -9.38 -9.69 6.16
C ASN A 78 -10.21 -10.80 5.49
N TYR A 79 -9.50 -11.79 4.96
CA TYR A 79 -10.14 -12.89 4.24
C TYR A 79 -9.32 -14.16 4.39
N GLN A 80 -10.03 -15.28 4.51
CA GLN A 80 -9.43 -16.60 4.54
C GLN A 80 -10.20 -17.58 3.65
N LYS A 81 -9.46 -18.27 2.77
CA LYS A 81 -9.97 -19.39 1.98
C LYS A 81 -8.96 -20.52 1.99
N GLY A 82 -9.26 -21.58 2.72
CA GLY A 82 -8.31 -22.66 2.97
C GLY A 82 -7.05 -22.14 3.68
N ASN A 83 -5.89 -22.36 3.10
CA ASN A 83 -4.60 -21.88 3.63
C ASN A 83 -4.27 -20.44 3.19
N LEU A 84 -5.05 -19.86 2.30
CA LEU A 84 -4.86 -18.50 1.82
C LEU A 84 -5.45 -17.52 2.83
N LYS A 85 -4.63 -16.63 3.35
CA LYS A 85 -5.03 -15.61 4.32
C LYS A 85 -4.57 -14.24 3.87
N PHE A 86 -5.49 -13.29 3.84
CA PHE A 86 -5.21 -11.86 3.71
C PHE A 86 -5.56 -11.20 5.03
N LYS A 87 -4.67 -10.36 5.53
CA LYS A 87 -4.81 -9.69 6.83
C LYS A 87 -4.51 -8.21 6.64
N ASN A 88 -5.34 -7.57 5.81
CA ASN A 88 -5.18 -6.16 5.50
C ASN A 88 -6.41 -5.37 5.93
N LEU A 89 -6.17 -4.14 6.36
CA LEU A 89 -7.19 -3.12 6.59
C LEU A 89 -6.83 -1.87 5.78
N VAL A 90 -7.84 -1.12 5.37
CA VAL A 90 -7.66 0.22 4.81
C VAL A 90 -8.42 1.21 5.66
N ILE A 91 -7.74 2.24 6.14
CA ILE A 91 -8.32 3.36 6.88
C ILE A 91 -8.25 4.56 5.94
N TYR A 92 -9.34 5.31 5.77
CA TYR A 92 -9.39 6.42 4.85
C TYR A 92 -10.23 7.59 5.37
N ASN A 93 -9.86 8.80 4.99
CA ASN A 93 -10.60 10.02 5.29
C ASN A 93 -11.83 10.12 4.38
N SER A 94 -13.01 9.84 4.92
CA SER A 94 -14.27 9.83 4.15
C SER A 94 -14.80 11.22 3.77
N LEU A 95 -14.18 12.31 4.22
CA LEU A 95 -14.45 13.65 3.73
C LEU A 95 -13.80 13.91 2.36
N LEU A 96 -12.67 13.23 2.08
CA LEU A 96 -11.91 13.39 0.84
C LEU A 96 -12.11 12.23 -0.13
N TYR A 97 -12.43 11.04 0.37
CA TYR A 97 -12.48 9.80 -0.40
C TYR A 97 -13.80 9.07 -0.22
N THR A 98 -14.41 8.66 -1.32
CA THR A 98 -15.56 7.78 -1.34
C THR A 98 -15.13 6.41 -1.82
N PHE A 99 -15.26 5.40 -0.96
CA PHE A 99 -15.01 4.00 -1.32
C PHE A 99 -16.04 3.50 -2.33
N ILE A 100 -15.58 2.85 -3.39
CA ILE A 100 -16.42 2.17 -4.38
C ILE A 100 -16.44 0.68 -4.02
N PRO A 101 -17.57 0.15 -3.49
CA PRO A 101 -17.68 -1.28 -3.22
C PRO A 101 -17.65 -2.06 -4.54
N PRO A 102 -17.12 -3.30 -4.56
CA PRO A 102 -17.17 -4.16 -5.72
C PRO A 102 -18.62 -4.46 -6.08
N LYS A 103 -18.89 -4.60 -7.36
CA LYS A 103 -20.20 -5.10 -7.81
C LYS A 103 -20.36 -6.56 -7.42
N GLU A 104 -21.60 -7.02 -7.17
CA GLU A 104 -21.89 -8.40 -6.70
C GLU A 104 -21.31 -9.51 -7.59
N TYR A 105 -21.14 -9.23 -8.89
CA TYR A 105 -20.57 -10.16 -9.87
C TYR A 105 -19.06 -9.99 -10.10
N GLU A 106 -18.42 -8.93 -9.59
CA GLU A 106 -16.98 -8.82 -9.53
C GLU A 106 -16.52 -9.69 -8.36
N CYS A 107 -16.11 -10.93 -8.66
CA CYS A 107 -15.58 -11.86 -7.67
C CYS A 107 -14.53 -11.18 -6.83
N SER A 108 -14.95 -10.71 -5.68
CA SER A 108 -14.16 -10.28 -4.54
C SER A 108 -13.02 -9.28 -4.81
N HIS A 109 -12.67 -8.50 -3.81
CA HIS A 109 -11.45 -7.68 -3.72
C HIS A 109 -10.14 -8.48 -3.85
N PHE A 110 -10.22 -9.79 -4.17
CA PHE A 110 -9.10 -10.71 -4.08
C PHE A 110 -8.65 -11.16 -5.45
N LEU A 111 -7.34 -11.12 -5.66
CA LEU A 111 -6.69 -11.69 -6.81
C LEU A 111 -5.96 -12.95 -6.38
N GLU A 112 -6.39 -14.09 -6.89
CA GLU A 112 -5.79 -15.40 -6.63
C GLU A 112 -5.22 -15.97 -7.92
N VAL A 113 -4.11 -16.72 -7.83
CA VAL A 113 -3.60 -17.58 -8.89
C VAL A 113 -3.71 -19.02 -8.46
N ASP A 114 -4.42 -19.83 -9.26
CA ASP A 114 -4.25 -21.27 -9.25
C ASP A 114 -3.01 -21.61 -10.07
N SER A 115 -1.96 -22.12 -9.43
CA SER A 115 -0.80 -22.55 -10.17
C SER A 115 -0.99 -23.98 -10.66
N GLY A 116 -0.99 -24.15 -11.96
CA GLY A 116 -0.94 -25.48 -12.59
C GLY A 116 0.36 -26.26 -12.34
N TYR A 117 1.38 -25.62 -11.74
CA TYR A 117 2.71 -26.21 -11.48
C TYR A 117 3.03 -26.44 -10.01
N CYS A 118 2.26 -25.87 -9.08
CA CYS A 118 2.39 -26.13 -7.65
C CYS A 118 1.01 -26.41 -7.08
N GLU A 119 0.89 -27.43 -6.26
CA GLU A 119 -0.30 -27.69 -5.49
C GLU A 119 -0.54 -26.53 -4.49
N GLY A 120 -1.36 -25.56 -4.86
CA GLY A 120 -1.72 -24.45 -3.99
C GLY A 120 -2.03 -23.14 -4.71
N LYS A 121 -2.80 -22.31 -4.06
CA LYS A 121 -3.13 -20.95 -4.48
C LYS A 121 -2.12 -19.96 -3.91
N TYR A 122 -1.79 -18.89 -4.65
CA TYR A 122 -0.93 -17.83 -4.16
C TYR A 122 -1.72 -16.57 -3.92
N ARG A 123 -1.25 -15.78 -2.95
CA ARG A 123 -1.70 -14.41 -2.78
C ARG A 123 -1.14 -13.57 -3.93
N VAL A 124 -2.00 -12.96 -4.72
CA VAL A 124 -1.64 -11.99 -5.75
C VAL A 124 -1.79 -10.59 -5.20
N GLY A 125 -2.94 -10.27 -4.64
CA GLY A 125 -3.24 -8.99 -4.03
C GLY A 125 -4.73 -8.82 -3.76
N GLN A 126 -5.07 -7.64 -3.23
CA GLN A 126 -6.44 -7.21 -2.98
C GLN A 126 -6.65 -5.86 -3.67
N ARG A 127 -7.82 -5.61 -4.24
CA ARG A 127 -8.13 -4.39 -4.97
C ARG A 127 -9.14 -3.55 -4.22
N VAL A 128 -8.87 -2.25 -4.07
CA VAL A 128 -9.81 -1.25 -3.54
C VAL A 128 -9.84 -0.03 -4.44
N ARG A 129 -11.00 0.60 -4.56
CA ARG A 129 -11.20 1.78 -5.39
C ARG A 129 -11.80 2.93 -4.60
N PHE A 130 -11.34 4.14 -4.94
CA PHE A 130 -11.86 5.37 -4.39
C PHE A 130 -12.11 6.39 -5.49
N VAL A 131 -13.15 7.21 -5.31
CA VAL A 131 -13.28 8.50 -5.99
C VAL A 131 -12.99 9.61 -5.00
N SER A 132 -12.39 10.69 -5.49
CA SER A 132 -12.06 11.86 -4.70
C SER A 132 -12.17 13.11 -5.57
N PRO A 133 -12.66 14.25 -5.02
CA PRO A 133 -12.64 15.52 -5.75
C PRO A 133 -11.23 16.05 -6.01
N LEU A 134 -10.21 15.47 -5.38
CA LEU A 134 -8.82 15.86 -5.59
C LEU A 134 -8.22 15.26 -6.88
N PHE A 135 -8.74 14.15 -7.34
CA PHE A 135 -8.19 13.41 -8.47
C PHE A 135 -9.19 13.34 -9.63
N LYS A 136 -8.72 13.58 -10.86
CA LYS A 136 -9.56 13.53 -12.07
C LYS A 136 -10.09 12.14 -12.40
N GLN A 137 -9.38 11.10 -11.96
CA GLN A 137 -9.70 9.71 -12.23
C GLN A 137 -9.90 8.93 -10.93
N THR A 138 -10.60 7.80 -11.04
CA THR A 138 -10.71 6.84 -9.94
C THR A 138 -9.32 6.37 -9.51
N LEU A 139 -9.06 6.38 -8.20
CA LEU A 139 -7.89 5.78 -7.60
C LEU A 139 -8.15 4.28 -7.39
N GLU A 140 -7.29 3.45 -7.92
CA GLU A 140 -7.35 1.99 -7.77
C GLU A 140 -6.08 1.49 -7.08
N PHE A 141 -6.25 0.97 -5.87
CA PHE A 141 -5.15 0.38 -5.09
C PHE A 141 -5.10 -1.12 -5.30
N TYR A 142 -3.91 -1.63 -5.53
CA TYR A 142 -3.58 -3.05 -5.49
C TYR A 142 -2.69 -3.30 -4.27
N ILE A 143 -3.27 -3.87 -3.23
CA ILE A 143 -2.61 -4.15 -1.96
C ILE A 143 -2.00 -5.53 -2.05
N VAL A 144 -0.69 -5.64 -1.93
CA VAL A 144 0.04 -6.89 -2.06
C VAL A 144 0.70 -7.29 -0.73
N HIS A 145 0.79 -8.60 -0.51
CA HIS A 145 1.63 -9.18 0.52
C HIS A 145 2.06 -10.55 0.01
N TRP A 146 3.17 -10.56 -0.74
CA TRP A 146 3.67 -11.78 -1.36
C TRP A 146 4.39 -12.68 -0.35
N SER A 147 4.55 -13.95 -0.70
CA SER A 147 5.14 -14.92 0.23
C SER A 147 6.65 -14.71 0.41
N MET A 148 7.14 -14.83 1.65
CA MET A 148 8.53 -14.64 2.05
C MET A 148 9.50 -15.76 1.60
N TYR A 149 9.06 -16.82 0.96
CA TYR A 149 9.90 -18.00 0.72
C TYR A 149 11.11 -17.70 -0.18
N GLY A 150 12.31 -17.74 0.42
CA GLY A 150 13.62 -17.52 -0.23
C GLY A 150 14.18 -18.70 -1.03
N LYS A 151 13.35 -19.64 -1.48
CA LYS A 151 13.74 -20.75 -2.37
C LYS A 151 13.20 -20.48 -3.78
N GLN A 152 13.79 -21.16 -4.79
CA GLN A 152 13.38 -21.02 -6.20
C GLN A 152 11.85 -21.08 -6.37
N ALA A 153 11.17 -22.02 -5.70
CA ALA A 153 9.70 -22.12 -5.68
C ALA A 153 9.00 -20.85 -5.16
N GLY A 154 9.64 -20.09 -4.29
CA GLY A 154 9.13 -18.79 -3.80
C GLY A 154 9.23 -17.70 -4.86
N GLU A 155 10.34 -17.64 -5.58
CA GLU A 155 10.53 -16.68 -6.68
C GLU A 155 9.58 -16.96 -7.85
N ASP A 156 9.37 -18.21 -8.21
CA ASP A 156 8.41 -18.61 -9.28
C ASP A 156 6.97 -18.22 -8.88
N LYS A 157 6.63 -18.33 -7.59
CA LYS A 157 5.33 -17.89 -7.06
C LYS A 157 5.16 -16.38 -7.16
N LYS A 158 6.15 -15.61 -6.74
CA LYS A 158 6.13 -14.15 -6.85
C LYS A 158 6.03 -13.72 -8.33
N LEU A 159 6.78 -14.39 -9.21
CA LEU A 159 6.71 -14.12 -10.64
C LEU A 159 5.31 -14.39 -11.22
N SER A 160 4.69 -15.51 -10.86
CA SER A 160 3.32 -15.83 -11.27
C SER A 160 2.31 -14.80 -10.72
N ALA A 161 2.46 -14.38 -9.46
CA ALA A 161 1.65 -13.33 -8.87
C ALA A 161 1.83 -11.99 -9.60
N ALA A 162 3.06 -11.61 -9.92
CA ALA A 162 3.37 -10.38 -10.67
C ALA A 162 2.75 -10.35 -12.07
N ILE A 163 2.83 -11.47 -12.80
CA ILE A 163 2.23 -11.59 -14.14
C ILE A 163 0.70 -11.48 -14.05
N THR A 164 0.08 -12.15 -13.09
CA THR A 164 -1.37 -12.08 -12.88
C THR A 164 -1.81 -10.67 -12.51
N LEU A 165 -1.12 -10.05 -11.58
CA LEU A 165 -1.40 -8.66 -11.16
C LEU A 165 -1.26 -7.70 -12.35
N ARG A 166 -0.19 -7.82 -13.14
CA ARG A 166 -0.01 -7.02 -14.37
C ARG A 166 -1.16 -7.18 -15.36
N ASN A 167 -1.67 -8.40 -15.54
CA ASN A 167 -2.78 -8.64 -16.45
C ASN A 167 -4.08 -8.02 -15.92
N GLU A 168 -4.30 -8.01 -14.61
CA GLU A 168 -5.46 -7.37 -14.00
C GLU A 168 -5.38 -5.85 -14.13
N ILE A 169 -4.25 -5.25 -13.80
CA ILE A 169 -3.96 -3.82 -13.92
C ILE A 169 -4.24 -3.29 -15.35
N LYS A 170 -3.86 -4.06 -16.36
CA LYS A 170 -4.06 -3.67 -17.76
C LYS A 170 -5.53 -3.55 -18.18
N LYS A 171 -6.46 -4.14 -17.45
CA LYS A 171 -7.90 -4.04 -17.72
C LYS A 171 -8.47 -2.66 -17.40
N HIS A 172 -7.80 -1.89 -16.56
CA HIS A 172 -8.26 -0.61 -15.99
C HIS A 172 -7.24 0.50 -16.18
N LYS A 173 -6.69 0.63 -17.39
CA LYS A 173 -5.65 1.62 -17.71
C LYS A 173 -6.10 3.07 -17.53
N GLU A 174 -7.40 3.30 -17.55
CA GLU A 174 -8.02 4.60 -17.37
C GLU A 174 -7.98 5.11 -15.93
N TYR A 175 -7.64 4.25 -14.96
CA TYR A 175 -7.57 4.63 -13.54
C TYR A 175 -6.17 5.06 -13.13
N TYR A 176 -6.09 5.89 -12.10
CA TYR A 176 -4.86 6.11 -11.36
C TYR A 176 -4.59 4.90 -10.48
N GLN A 177 -3.57 4.14 -10.81
CA GLN A 177 -3.29 2.86 -10.19
C GLN A 177 -2.06 2.94 -9.30
N ILE A 178 -2.19 2.40 -8.09
CA ILE A 178 -1.17 2.37 -7.07
C ILE A 178 -1.03 0.92 -6.59
N CYS A 179 0.17 0.33 -6.77
CA CYS A 179 0.49 -0.94 -6.15
C CYS A 179 1.25 -0.70 -4.85
N VAL A 180 0.76 -1.21 -3.74
CA VAL A 180 1.29 -0.93 -2.42
C VAL A 180 1.34 -2.20 -1.57
N GLY A 181 2.41 -2.38 -0.78
CA GLY A 181 2.46 -3.52 0.12
C GLY A 181 3.85 -4.06 0.37
N ASP A 182 3.88 -5.20 1.05
CA ASP A 182 5.06 -6.02 1.24
C ASP A 182 5.20 -7.00 0.07
N PHE A 183 6.09 -6.66 -0.85
CA PHE A 183 6.40 -7.50 -2.01
C PHE A 183 7.35 -8.67 -1.65
N ASN A 184 7.94 -8.65 -0.46
CA ASN A 184 8.93 -9.63 0.00
C ASN A 184 10.07 -9.84 -1.03
N THR A 185 10.41 -8.78 -1.77
CA THR A 185 11.44 -8.78 -2.80
C THR A 185 11.93 -7.36 -3.08
N GLU A 186 13.17 -7.25 -3.54
CA GLU A 186 13.80 -5.96 -3.82
C GLU A 186 13.22 -5.28 -5.07
N PRO A 187 13.30 -3.93 -5.16
CA PRO A 187 12.76 -3.15 -6.29
C PRO A 187 13.26 -3.59 -7.68
N TYR A 188 14.47 -4.15 -7.78
CA TYR A 188 15.09 -4.61 -9.03
C TYR A 188 14.82 -6.09 -9.35
N SER A 189 14.05 -6.77 -8.52
CA SER A 189 13.81 -8.21 -8.65
C SER A 189 13.06 -8.57 -9.92
N ARG A 190 13.26 -9.80 -10.39
CA ARG A 190 12.58 -10.33 -11.58
C ARG A 190 11.05 -10.22 -11.49
N PRO A 191 10.36 -10.55 -10.38
CA PRO A 191 8.92 -10.35 -10.24
C PRO A 191 8.48 -8.91 -10.47
N LEU A 192 9.17 -7.92 -9.88
CA LEU A 192 8.82 -6.51 -10.04
C LEU A 192 9.09 -6.00 -11.46
N CYS A 193 10.19 -6.43 -12.10
CA CYS A 193 10.42 -6.15 -13.52
C CYS A 193 9.28 -6.71 -14.40
N HIS A 194 8.78 -7.92 -14.11
CA HIS A 194 7.64 -8.50 -14.83
C HIS A 194 6.31 -7.80 -14.52
N LEU A 195 6.13 -7.23 -13.34
CA LEU A 195 5.00 -6.34 -13.05
C LEU A 195 5.04 -5.08 -13.92
N GLY A 196 6.20 -4.68 -14.40
CA GLY A 196 6.44 -3.47 -15.17
C GLY A 196 6.98 -2.32 -14.33
N SER A 197 7.58 -2.63 -13.17
CA SER A 197 8.23 -1.66 -12.30
C SER A 197 9.54 -1.14 -12.93
N SER A 198 9.75 0.17 -12.84
CA SER A 198 10.95 0.87 -13.31
C SER A 198 11.39 1.93 -12.29
N ARG A 199 12.71 2.16 -12.24
CA ARG A 199 13.31 3.27 -11.50
C ARG A 199 13.31 4.61 -12.26
N SER A 200 13.01 4.59 -13.55
CA SER A 200 12.98 5.79 -14.38
C SER A 200 11.55 6.25 -14.58
N GLU A 201 11.26 7.43 -14.08
CA GLU A 201 9.98 8.11 -14.25
C GLU A 201 9.73 8.41 -15.73
N GLU A 202 10.74 8.92 -16.46
CA GLU A 202 10.65 9.24 -17.88
C GLU A 202 10.33 8.00 -18.72
N TYR A 203 10.97 6.86 -18.38
CA TYR A 203 10.67 5.60 -19.06
C TYR A 203 9.20 5.20 -18.87
N VAL A 204 8.68 5.31 -17.64
CA VAL A 204 7.28 4.97 -17.35
C VAL A 204 6.32 5.94 -18.03
N LYS A 205 6.62 7.25 -18.03
CA LYS A 205 5.84 8.26 -18.74
C LYS A 205 5.73 7.98 -20.23
N GLN A 206 6.80 7.48 -20.83
CA GLN A 206 6.85 7.21 -22.28
C GLN A 206 6.27 5.84 -22.65
N TYR A 207 6.62 4.79 -21.93
CA TYR A 207 6.36 3.40 -22.33
C TYR A 207 5.32 2.67 -21.48
N GLY A 208 4.87 3.27 -20.39
CA GLY A 208 3.94 2.67 -19.44
C GLY A 208 4.60 1.81 -18.37
N GLY A 209 3.76 1.21 -17.52
CA GLY A 209 4.19 0.45 -16.35
C GLY A 209 4.05 1.24 -15.07
N PHE A 210 4.91 0.96 -14.12
CA PHE A 210 4.93 1.56 -12.81
C PHE A 210 6.28 2.20 -12.51
N TYR A 211 6.27 3.42 -12.03
CA TYR A 211 7.40 4.04 -11.40
C TYR A 211 7.48 3.58 -9.94
N ASN A 212 8.67 3.17 -9.53
CA ASN A 212 8.96 2.73 -8.17
C ASN A 212 9.97 3.69 -7.52
N PRO A 213 9.53 4.65 -6.71
CA PRO A 213 10.42 5.61 -6.06
C PRO A 213 11.32 4.98 -4.98
N PHE A 214 10.96 3.78 -4.46
CA PHE A 214 11.68 3.11 -3.38
C PHE A 214 13.03 2.50 -3.79
N TRP A 215 13.42 2.61 -5.06
CA TRP A 215 14.80 2.33 -5.48
C TRP A 215 15.84 3.19 -4.73
N GLN A 216 15.46 4.40 -4.34
CA GLN A 216 16.34 5.31 -3.62
C GLN A 216 16.58 4.84 -2.19
N GLU A 217 15.62 4.17 -1.59
CA GLU A 217 15.69 3.70 -0.20
C GLU A 217 16.61 2.48 -0.02
N MET A 218 16.98 1.79 -1.09
CA MET A 218 17.91 0.65 -1.06
C MET A 218 19.30 1.01 -0.55
N HIS A 219 19.69 2.28 -0.67
CA HIS A 219 20.99 2.78 -0.23
C HIS A 219 20.94 3.44 1.14
N SER A 220 19.76 3.56 1.75
CA SER A 220 19.56 4.18 3.04
C SER A 220 19.42 3.11 4.14
N GLN A 221 18.22 2.93 4.67
CA GLN A 221 17.98 2.03 5.81
C GLN A 221 17.09 0.84 5.43
N GLY A 222 16.59 0.80 4.18
CA GLY A 222 15.56 -0.14 3.75
C GLY A 222 14.24 0.03 4.51
N THR A 223 13.26 -0.80 4.21
CA THR A 223 11.93 -0.76 4.84
C THR A 223 11.77 -1.77 5.98
N ILE A 224 12.77 -2.62 6.21
CA ILE A 224 12.76 -3.63 7.27
C ILE A 224 13.83 -3.34 8.31
N ASN A 225 13.41 -3.31 9.56
CA ASN A 225 14.30 -3.18 10.71
C ASN A 225 14.69 -4.57 11.23
N SER A 226 15.48 -5.31 10.45
CA SER A 226 16.00 -6.60 10.90
C SER A 226 17.44 -6.47 11.34
N LEU A 227 17.71 -6.81 12.60
CA LEU A 227 19.08 -6.98 13.11
C LEU A 227 19.46 -8.45 13.06
N ASN A 228 20.71 -8.73 12.70
CA ASN A 228 21.27 -10.07 12.88
C ASN A 228 21.40 -10.42 14.36
N ARG A 229 21.67 -11.70 14.66
CA ARG A 229 21.89 -12.18 16.04
C ARG A 229 22.97 -11.40 16.79
N ASP A 230 23.92 -10.81 16.06
CA ASP A 230 25.02 -10.01 16.62
C ASP A 230 24.63 -8.53 16.81
N GLY A 231 23.38 -8.14 16.56
CA GLY A 231 22.93 -6.75 16.60
C GLY A 231 23.43 -5.89 15.44
N ILE A 232 24.06 -6.49 14.42
CA ILE A 232 24.60 -5.78 13.27
C ILE A 232 23.67 -5.97 12.08
N LYS A 233 23.32 -4.86 11.40
CA LYS A 233 22.51 -4.87 10.19
C LYS A 233 23.45 -4.85 8.97
N TYR A 234 23.58 -6.01 8.30
CA TYR A 234 24.41 -6.13 7.09
C TYR A 234 23.63 -5.91 5.79
N PHE A 235 22.30 -5.98 5.86
CA PHE A 235 21.41 -5.87 4.71
C PHE A 235 20.21 -5.01 5.07
N TYR A 236 19.82 -4.15 4.13
CA TYR A 236 18.72 -3.19 4.28
C TYR A 236 17.63 -3.50 3.26
N PRO A 237 16.79 -4.54 3.50
CA PRO A 237 15.80 -4.94 2.53
C PRO A 237 14.74 -3.86 2.34
N THR A 238 14.38 -3.62 1.07
CA THR A 238 13.35 -2.68 0.66
C THR A 238 12.15 -3.46 0.11
N PHE A 239 11.47 -4.20 0.98
CA PHE A 239 10.38 -5.10 0.60
C PHE A 239 9.01 -4.41 0.58
N ASP A 240 8.83 -3.40 1.42
CA ASP A 240 7.65 -2.54 1.41
C ASP A 240 7.85 -1.44 0.37
N GLN A 241 6.89 -1.32 -0.56
CA GLN A 241 7.02 -0.39 -1.68
C GLN A 241 5.66 0.17 -2.08
N ILE A 242 5.67 1.37 -2.66
CA ILE A 242 4.51 1.99 -3.30
C ILE A 242 4.92 2.32 -4.73
N LEU A 243 4.19 1.77 -5.70
CA LEU A 243 4.41 1.96 -7.12
C LEU A 243 3.23 2.73 -7.72
N ILE A 244 3.52 3.70 -8.60
CA ILE A 244 2.50 4.53 -9.26
C ILE A 244 2.54 4.36 -10.77
N ASN A 245 1.36 4.31 -11.40
CA ASN A 245 1.27 4.05 -12.83
C ASN A 245 1.51 5.27 -13.71
N GLN A 246 1.65 5.01 -15.02
CA GLN A 246 1.85 6.03 -16.05
C GLN A 246 0.77 7.12 -16.04
N SER A 247 -0.51 6.75 -15.84
CA SER A 247 -1.62 7.72 -15.89
C SER A 247 -1.50 8.75 -14.78
N LEU A 248 -1.08 8.35 -13.58
CA LEU A 248 -0.85 9.23 -12.45
C LEU A 248 0.39 10.12 -12.66
N LEU A 249 1.48 9.56 -13.23
CA LEU A 249 2.69 10.30 -13.54
C LEU A 249 2.54 11.34 -14.65
N ASN A 250 1.62 11.12 -15.57
CA ASN A 250 1.38 12.02 -16.69
C ASN A 250 0.35 13.13 -16.38
N ASP A 251 -0.25 13.17 -15.19
CA ASP A 251 -1.07 14.31 -14.78
C ASP A 251 -0.18 15.46 -14.31
N GLU A 252 -0.08 16.49 -15.14
CA GLU A 252 0.75 17.68 -14.90
C GLU A 252 0.33 18.47 -13.64
N ASN A 253 -0.89 18.22 -13.12
CA ASN A 253 -1.37 18.86 -11.90
C ASN A 253 -0.94 18.10 -10.62
N ILE A 254 -0.26 16.95 -10.75
CA ILE A 254 0.10 16.09 -9.64
C ILE A 254 1.62 15.98 -9.54
N GLY A 255 2.19 16.56 -8.48
CA GLY A 255 3.53 16.25 -8.02
C GLY A 255 3.49 15.18 -6.94
N PHE A 256 4.61 14.53 -6.66
CA PHE A 256 4.67 13.56 -5.56
C PHE A 256 6.03 13.54 -4.88
N GLU A 257 6.04 13.11 -3.63
CA GLU A 257 7.22 12.72 -2.86
C GLU A 257 6.94 11.41 -2.13
N SER A 258 7.97 10.64 -1.82
CA SER A 258 7.85 9.36 -1.11
C SER A 258 8.99 9.17 -0.12
N GLY A 259 8.78 8.29 0.85
CA GLY A 259 9.82 8.01 1.85
C GLY A 259 9.37 7.02 2.91
N ILE A 260 10.21 6.91 3.93
CA ILE A 260 10.03 6.05 5.09
C ILE A 260 9.78 6.92 6.32
N LEU A 261 8.71 6.62 7.06
CA LEU A 261 8.35 7.29 8.30
C LEU A 261 9.06 6.62 9.48
N ASN A 262 10.31 7.01 9.74
CA ASN A 262 11.13 6.33 10.75
C ASN A 262 11.67 7.22 11.87
N LYS A 263 11.67 8.54 11.70
CA LYS A 263 12.46 9.44 12.56
C LYS A 263 11.87 9.67 13.93
N ASP A 264 10.56 9.46 14.09
CA ASP A 264 9.84 9.77 15.34
C ASP A 264 9.21 8.55 16.00
N PHE A 265 9.43 7.36 15.44
CA PHE A 265 8.84 6.10 15.91
C PHE A 265 9.87 5.25 16.68
N GLU A 266 10.37 5.75 17.82
CA GLU A 266 11.34 5.01 18.66
C GLU A 266 10.79 3.71 19.27
N ALA A 267 9.47 3.55 19.30
CA ALA A 267 8.79 2.43 19.94
C ALA A 267 8.43 1.30 18.98
N ASN A 268 9.05 1.23 17.80
CA ASN A 268 8.67 0.22 16.83
C ASN A 268 9.32 -1.14 17.14
N ASP A 269 8.62 -1.96 17.94
CA ASP A 269 8.90 -3.40 18.06
C ASP A 269 8.59 -4.18 16.76
N GLY A 270 8.10 -3.49 15.72
CA GLY A 270 7.80 -4.03 14.41
C GLY A 270 9.06 -4.28 13.58
N GLU A 271 9.00 -5.29 12.73
CA GLU A 271 10.08 -5.60 11.77
C GLU A 271 10.07 -4.66 10.57
N HIS A 272 8.97 -3.94 10.30
CA HIS A 272 8.78 -3.06 9.15
C HIS A 272 8.56 -1.61 9.56
N TRP A 273 9.11 -0.68 8.76
CA TRP A 273 8.85 0.74 8.88
C TRP A 273 7.63 1.14 8.04
N PRO A 274 6.77 2.06 8.53
CA PRO A 274 5.77 2.66 7.67
C PRO A 274 6.41 3.42 6.52
N ILE A 275 5.83 3.29 5.34
CA ILE A 275 6.23 4.03 4.14
C ILE A 275 5.09 4.91 3.66
N TYR A 276 5.41 5.99 2.94
CA TYR A 276 4.39 6.91 2.43
C TYR A 276 4.68 7.38 1.01
N ILE A 277 3.62 7.84 0.36
CA ILE A 277 3.66 8.70 -0.80
C ILE A 277 2.73 9.88 -0.56
N LYS A 278 3.21 11.10 -0.82
CA LYS A 278 2.45 12.34 -0.75
C LYS A 278 2.25 12.86 -2.17
N PHE A 279 1.04 13.23 -2.50
CA PHE A 279 0.68 13.88 -3.74
C PHE A 279 0.38 15.36 -3.46
N ASP A 280 1.06 16.25 -4.19
CA ASP A 280 0.77 17.67 -4.22
C ASP A 280 -0.06 17.98 -5.47
N ILE A 281 -1.33 18.34 -5.28
CA ILE A 281 -2.33 18.45 -6.34
C ILE A 281 -2.66 19.91 -6.56
N THR A 282 -2.53 20.38 -7.80
CA THR A 282 -2.89 21.75 -8.21
C THR A 282 -4.33 21.76 -8.70
N ILE A 283 -5.22 22.47 -8.00
CA ILE A 283 -6.62 22.64 -8.37
C ILE A 283 -6.80 23.98 -9.06
N GLN A 284 -7.26 23.94 -10.32
CA GLN A 284 -7.65 25.16 -11.06
C GLN A 284 -9.04 25.60 -10.63
N GLN A 285 -9.18 26.83 -10.13
CA GLN A 285 -10.50 27.39 -9.81
C GLN A 285 -11.29 27.60 -11.11
N GLY A 286 -12.32 26.80 -11.33
CA GLY A 286 -13.24 26.95 -12.47
C GLY A 286 -13.78 25.68 -13.08
N GLU A 287 -13.15 24.53 -12.86
CA GLU A 287 -13.73 23.25 -13.24
C GLU A 287 -14.73 22.79 -12.14
N LYS A 288 -16.03 23.05 -12.39
CA LYS A 288 -17.08 22.31 -11.65
C LYS A 288 -16.92 20.85 -12.02
N GLN A 289 -16.29 20.08 -11.14
CA GLN A 289 -16.28 18.62 -11.27
C GLN A 289 -17.74 18.17 -11.09
N ASN A 290 -18.33 17.67 -12.16
CA ASN A 290 -19.62 16.97 -12.11
C ASN A 290 -19.37 15.64 -11.39
N VAL A 291 -19.70 15.59 -10.10
CA VAL A 291 -19.77 14.37 -9.29
C VAL A 291 -21.12 13.68 -9.51
#